data_e0088a53cb738c1e39098755fc4e6023
#
_entry.id   e0088a53cb738c1e39098755fc4e6023
#
_cell.length_a   1.000
_cell.length_b   1.000
_cell.length_c   1.000
_cell.angle_alpha   90.00
_cell.angle_beta   90.00
_cell.angle_gamma   90.00
#
_symmetry.space_group_name_H-M   'P 1'
#
loop_
_entity.id
_entity.type
_entity.pdbx_description
1 polymer ?
#
loop_
_entity_poly.entity_id
_entity_poly.type
_entity_poly.pdbx_seq_one_letter_code
_entity_poly.pdbx_strand_id
1 'polypeptide(L)'
;SPNVFARGLGLDTMQTIGIMCSDSSDPYLAEAIYYLERELRSHNYDSILCCTGYDLDVKQKYFNLLRSKRVDAIILAGSKFVEMRSRDNNYIIEAAADGLPVMLVNGYLEGKNIYSTVCDDYASMYDATLQLIHSGHSRILYLYTSVSYSGVNKMEGYKAALKENRIPVEDSMIHQCSKSFENSRDLLLSLKEEGLKFDAVLASDDSLAVGAVKYAHTAGISMPEELSIIGYNNSL
;
A
#
# COMPACT_ATOMS: atom_id res chain seq x y z
N SER A 1 32.75 17.67 -18.18
CA SER A 1 31.61 16.77 -18.52
C SER A 1 30.58 17.59 -19.27
N PRO A 2 29.99 17.07 -20.37
CA PRO A 2 28.93 17.78 -21.08
C PRO A 2 27.77 18.03 -20.12
N ASN A 3 27.23 19.24 -20.12
CA ASN A 3 26.07 19.62 -19.31
C ASN A 3 24.88 18.75 -19.70
N VAL A 4 24.33 18.00 -18.73
CA VAL A 4 23.18 17.09 -18.91
C VAL A 4 22.01 17.81 -19.60
N PHE A 5 21.79 19.11 -19.28
CA PHE A 5 20.77 19.95 -19.92
C PHE A 5 21.08 20.24 -21.41
N ALA A 6 22.35 20.42 -21.78
CA ALA A 6 22.73 20.61 -23.18
C ALA A 6 22.60 19.31 -24.00
N ARG A 7 22.74 18.17 -23.35
CA ARG A 7 22.52 16.84 -23.95
C ARG A 7 21.06 16.55 -24.19
N GLY A 8 20.17 16.92 -23.24
CA GLY A 8 18.73 16.75 -23.36
C GLY A 8 18.06 17.66 -24.40
N LEU A 9 18.69 18.81 -24.74
CA LEU A 9 18.21 19.68 -25.82
C LEU A 9 18.49 19.13 -27.22
N GLY A 10 19.39 18.15 -27.34
CA GLY A 10 19.71 17.48 -28.61
C GLY A 10 19.12 16.06 -28.75
N LEU A 11 18.61 15.52 -27.64
CA LEU A 11 17.91 14.24 -27.58
C LEU A 11 16.54 14.53 -27.00
N ASP A 12 15.47 13.99 -27.56
CA ASP A 12 14.09 14.15 -27.04
C ASP A 12 13.88 13.44 -25.67
N THR A 13 14.95 13.22 -24.89
CA THR A 13 14.94 12.53 -23.59
C THR A 13 15.99 13.12 -22.65
N MET A 14 15.64 13.23 -21.39
CA MET A 14 16.57 13.59 -20.31
C MET A 14 17.25 12.35 -19.67
N GLN A 15 16.83 11.14 -20.07
CA GLN A 15 17.21 9.88 -19.44
C GLN A 15 17.04 9.91 -17.92
N THR A 16 15.96 10.53 -17.46
CA THR A 16 15.67 10.73 -16.05
C THR A 16 14.22 10.42 -15.74
N ILE A 17 13.98 9.58 -14.76
CA ILE A 17 12.66 9.20 -14.26
C ILE A 17 12.41 9.78 -12.87
N GLY A 18 11.26 10.40 -12.69
CA GLY A 18 10.80 10.83 -11.36
C GLY A 18 10.18 9.65 -10.61
N ILE A 19 10.60 9.40 -9.36
CA ILE A 19 9.96 8.42 -8.48
C ILE A 19 9.37 9.20 -7.30
N MET A 20 8.08 9.02 -7.05
CA MET A 20 7.40 9.58 -5.89
C MET A 20 6.96 8.44 -4.96
N CYS A 21 7.23 8.59 -3.68
CA CYS A 21 6.72 7.71 -2.62
C CYS A 21 6.17 8.54 -1.45
N SER A 22 5.27 7.95 -0.67
CA SER A 22 4.75 8.65 0.51
C SER A 22 5.72 8.62 1.68
N ASP A 23 6.43 7.52 1.88
CA ASP A 23 7.33 7.31 3.02
C ASP A 23 8.45 6.33 2.63
N SER A 24 9.67 6.82 2.56
CA SER A 24 10.84 6.01 2.22
C SER A 24 11.34 5.14 3.38
N SER A 25 10.80 5.30 4.58
CA SER A 25 11.08 4.44 5.73
C SER A 25 10.15 3.22 5.82
N ASP A 26 9.09 3.20 5.01
CA ASP A 26 8.21 2.05 4.88
C ASP A 26 8.96 0.89 4.20
N PRO A 27 9.13 -0.28 4.85
CA PRO A 27 9.93 -1.39 4.30
C PRO A 27 9.48 -1.85 2.92
N TYR A 28 8.17 -1.95 2.68
CA TYR A 28 7.62 -2.30 1.38
C TYR A 28 7.97 -1.28 0.30
N LEU A 29 7.79 0.02 0.60
CA LEU A 29 8.11 1.09 -0.36
C LEU A 29 9.62 1.22 -0.57
N ALA A 30 10.43 1.05 0.48
CA ALA A 30 11.89 1.08 0.37
C ALA A 30 12.41 -0.03 -0.55
N GLU A 31 11.88 -1.24 -0.42
CA GLU A 31 12.25 -2.36 -1.28
C GLU A 31 11.78 -2.13 -2.73
N ALA A 32 10.56 -1.65 -2.93
CA ALA A 32 10.06 -1.29 -4.26
C ALA A 32 10.93 -0.23 -4.94
N ILE A 33 11.32 0.83 -4.22
CA ILE A 33 12.21 1.89 -4.73
C ILE A 33 13.58 1.31 -5.09
N TYR A 34 14.14 0.43 -4.26
CA TYR A 34 15.42 -0.21 -4.53
C TYR A 34 15.41 -0.99 -5.86
N TYR A 35 14.36 -1.78 -6.11
CA TYR A 35 14.24 -2.54 -7.35
C TYR A 35 13.98 -1.64 -8.55
N LEU A 36 13.13 -0.61 -8.41
CA LEU A 36 12.88 0.37 -9.47
C LEU A 36 14.17 1.10 -9.86
N GLU A 37 14.92 1.61 -8.89
CA GLU A 37 16.17 2.34 -9.14
C GLU A 37 17.22 1.44 -9.81
N ARG A 38 17.35 0.20 -9.34
CA ARG A 38 18.26 -0.77 -9.93
C ARG A 38 17.94 -1.05 -11.38
N GLU A 39 16.66 -1.23 -11.70
CA GLU A 39 16.20 -1.51 -13.06
C GLU A 39 16.38 -0.30 -13.98
N LEU A 40 16.04 0.89 -13.53
CA LEU A 40 16.24 2.14 -14.27
C LEU A 40 17.72 2.34 -14.62
N ARG A 41 18.61 2.14 -13.66
CA ARG A 41 20.05 2.26 -13.87
C ARG A 41 20.58 1.23 -14.88
N SER A 42 20.04 0.00 -14.88
CA SER A 42 20.44 -1.02 -15.87
C SER A 42 20.07 -0.61 -17.30
N HIS A 43 19.07 0.27 -17.46
CA HIS A 43 18.64 0.84 -18.72
C HIS A 43 19.21 2.25 -19.00
N ASN A 44 20.22 2.70 -18.25
CA ASN A 44 20.87 4.00 -18.34
C ASN A 44 19.92 5.20 -18.07
N TYR A 45 18.95 5.01 -17.19
CA TYR A 45 18.13 6.10 -16.64
C TYR A 45 18.63 6.49 -15.26
N ASP A 46 18.73 7.80 -15.04
CA ASP A 46 18.87 8.38 -13.71
C ASP A 46 17.50 8.48 -13.03
N SER A 47 17.46 8.53 -11.70
CA SER A 47 16.22 8.69 -10.95
C SER A 47 16.25 9.93 -10.06
N ILE A 48 15.09 10.58 -9.89
CA ILE A 48 14.86 11.64 -8.90
C ILE A 48 13.79 11.14 -7.94
N LEU A 49 14.16 10.87 -6.70
CA LEU A 49 13.24 10.44 -5.65
C LEU A 49 12.64 11.63 -4.91
N CYS A 50 11.31 11.64 -4.77
CA CYS A 50 10.55 12.60 -3.97
C CYS A 50 9.70 11.87 -2.92
N CYS A 51 9.99 12.12 -1.64
CA CYS A 51 9.14 11.66 -0.53
C CYS A 51 8.11 12.73 -0.20
N THR A 52 6.81 12.43 -0.37
CA THR A 52 5.75 13.45 -0.37
C THR A 52 4.92 13.47 0.90
N GLY A 53 4.99 12.43 1.75
CA GLY A 53 3.95 12.19 2.72
C GLY A 53 2.62 11.85 2.04
N TYR A 54 1.52 12.12 2.75
CA TYR A 54 0.16 11.73 2.32
C TYR A 54 -0.70 12.92 1.89
N ASP A 55 -0.24 14.14 2.10
CA ASP A 55 -0.98 15.36 1.79
C ASP A 55 -1.07 15.59 0.27
N LEU A 56 -2.27 15.90 -0.23
CA LEU A 56 -2.54 16.06 -1.65
C LEU A 56 -1.79 17.26 -2.25
N ASP A 57 -1.76 18.39 -1.54
CA ASP A 57 -1.10 19.60 -2.05
C ASP A 57 0.41 19.37 -2.18
N VAL A 58 0.98 18.62 -1.24
CA VAL A 58 2.40 18.22 -1.28
C VAL A 58 2.66 17.27 -2.43
N LYS A 59 1.80 16.26 -2.67
CA LYS A 59 1.89 15.36 -3.83
C LYS A 59 1.87 16.15 -5.14
N GLN A 60 0.91 17.05 -5.30
CA GLN A 60 0.78 17.89 -6.49
C GLN A 60 2.00 18.80 -6.69
N LYS A 61 2.52 19.41 -5.61
CA LYS A 61 3.72 20.23 -5.64
C LYS A 61 4.93 19.46 -6.17
N TYR A 62 5.20 18.28 -5.64
CA TYR A 62 6.36 17.47 -6.07
C TYR A 62 6.16 16.88 -7.48
N PHE A 63 4.94 16.51 -7.83
CA PHE A 63 4.61 16.09 -9.19
C PHE A 63 4.91 17.20 -10.20
N ASN A 64 4.48 18.43 -9.94
CA ASN A 64 4.75 19.58 -10.79
C ASN A 64 6.24 19.96 -10.81
N LEU A 65 6.96 19.76 -9.69
CA LEU A 65 8.41 19.92 -9.66
C LEU A 65 9.11 18.96 -10.63
N LEU A 66 8.74 17.69 -10.64
CA LEU A 66 9.29 16.68 -11.56
C LEU A 66 8.96 17.04 -13.03
N ARG A 67 7.71 17.48 -13.32
CA ARG A 67 7.35 17.99 -14.65
C ARG A 67 8.24 19.16 -15.09
N SER A 68 8.49 20.12 -14.18
CA SER A 68 9.34 21.29 -14.48
C SER A 68 10.80 20.90 -14.73
N LYS A 69 11.26 19.78 -14.16
CA LYS A 69 12.58 19.19 -14.43
C LYS A 69 12.63 18.40 -15.74
N ARG A 70 11.51 18.26 -16.46
CA ARG A 70 11.39 17.55 -17.73
C ARG A 70 11.81 16.09 -17.63
N VAL A 71 11.43 15.41 -16.55
CA VAL A 71 11.62 13.96 -16.46
C VAL A 71 10.86 13.24 -17.57
N ASP A 72 11.40 12.13 -18.06
CA ASP A 72 10.81 11.38 -19.19
C ASP A 72 9.55 10.60 -18.80
N ALA A 73 9.41 10.25 -17.50
CA ALA A 73 8.21 9.66 -16.91
C ALA A 73 8.18 9.88 -15.41
N ILE A 74 7.03 9.64 -14.78
CA ILE A 74 6.88 9.64 -13.33
C ILE A 74 6.35 8.28 -12.87
N ILE A 75 6.99 7.69 -11.86
CA ILE A 75 6.54 6.50 -11.16
C ILE A 75 5.96 6.93 -9.80
N LEU A 76 4.71 6.59 -9.55
CA LEU A 76 4.02 6.81 -8.29
C LEU A 76 3.98 5.50 -7.51
N ALA A 77 4.87 5.36 -6.52
CA ALA A 77 5.04 4.13 -5.76
C ALA A 77 4.15 4.13 -4.50
N GLY A 78 3.13 3.28 -4.52
CA GLY A 78 2.21 3.05 -3.42
C GLY A 78 0.75 3.41 -3.72
N SER A 79 -0.16 2.65 -3.13
CA SER A 79 -1.61 2.73 -3.38
C SER A 79 -2.29 4.03 -2.95
N LYS A 80 -1.58 4.86 -2.16
CA LYS A 80 -2.11 6.13 -1.66
C LYS A 80 -1.90 7.32 -2.60
N PHE A 81 -1.33 7.10 -3.79
CA PHE A 81 -1.26 8.14 -4.82
C PHE A 81 -2.55 8.29 -5.62
N VAL A 82 -3.42 7.27 -5.62
CA VAL A 82 -4.75 7.37 -6.20
C VAL A 82 -5.73 7.81 -5.12
N GLU A 83 -6.27 9.02 -5.29
CA GLU A 83 -7.24 9.58 -4.36
C GLU A 83 -8.63 9.00 -4.60
N MET A 84 -9.42 8.85 -3.54
CA MET A 84 -10.79 8.32 -3.60
C MET A 84 -11.75 9.23 -4.38
N ARG A 85 -11.51 10.53 -4.38
CA ARG A 85 -12.27 11.49 -5.18
C ARG A 85 -11.64 11.63 -6.55
N SER A 86 -12.33 11.23 -7.59
CA SER A 86 -11.81 11.22 -8.96
C SER A 86 -11.18 12.55 -9.39
N ARG A 87 -11.76 13.70 -9.01
CA ARG A 87 -11.24 15.03 -9.33
C ARG A 87 -9.85 15.31 -8.75
N ASP A 88 -9.53 14.68 -7.63
CA ASP A 88 -8.27 14.90 -6.93
C ASP A 88 -7.10 14.19 -7.64
N ASN A 89 -7.41 13.33 -8.63
CA ASN A 89 -6.45 12.67 -9.52
C ASN A 89 -6.21 13.45 -10.84
N ASN A 90 -6.91 14.56 -11.08
CA ASN A 90 -6.83 15.29 -12.36
C ASN A 90 -5.41 15.73 -12.71
N TYR A 91 -4.58 16.10 -11.73
CA TYR A 91 -3.19 16.50 -11.98
C TYR A 91 -2.35 15.39 -12.65
N ILE A 92 -2.65 14.12 -12.35
CA ILE A 92 -2.03 12.95 -12.98
C ILE A 92 -2.59 12.78 -14.39
N ILE A 93 -3.92 12.78 -14.51
CA ILE A 93 -4.63 12.51 -15.77
C ILE A 93 -4.27 13.56 -16.82
N GLU A 94 -4.29 14.84 -16.47
CA GLU A 94 -3.96 15.95 -17.37
C GLU A 94 -2.50 15.88 -17.83
N ALA A 95 -1.56 15.66 -16.91
CA ALA A 95 -0.16 15.54 -17.26
C ALA A 95 0.12 14.34 -18.18
N ALA A 96 -0.53 13.22 -17.94
CA ALA A 96 -0.41 12.03 -18.79
C ALA A 96 -1.04 12.27 -20.17
N ALA A 97 -2.18 12.94 -20.25
CA ALA A 97 -2.82 13.34 -21.50
C ALA A 97 -1.93 14.29 -22.33
N ASP A 98 -1.18 15.18 -21.68
CA ASP A 98 -0.20 16.09 -22.26
C ASP A 98 1.09 15.39 -22.75
N GLY A 99 1.19 14.08 -22.55
CA GLY A 99 2.29 13.27 -23.09
C GLY A 99 3.34 12.81 -22.08
N LEU A 100 3.20 13.12 -20.77
CA LEU A 100 4.09 12.60 -19.73
C LEU A 100 3.61 11.20 -19.30
N PRO A 101 4.36 10.11 -19.56
CA PRO A 101 3.99 8.79 -19.07
C PRO A 101 3.98 8.75 -17.54
N VAL A 102 2.93 8.16 -16.95
CA VAL A 102 2.82 7.95 -15.51
C VAL A 102 2.59 6.46 -15.23
N MET A 103 3.42 5.88 -14.39
CA MET A 103 3.29 4.52 -13.89
C MET A 103 2.83 4.52 -12.43
N LEU A 104 1.78 3.78 -12.14
CA LEU A 104 1.29 3.53 -10.79
C LEU A 104 1.77 2.15 -10.33
N VAL A 105 2.44 2.10 -9.18
CA VAL A 105 2.79 0.84 -8.50
C VAL A 105 1.84 0.65 -7.33
N ASN A 106 1.11 -0.45 -7.36
CA ASN A 106 0.08 -0.80 -6.39
C ASN A 106 -1.08 0.21 -6.32
N GLY A 107 -1.41 0.81 -7.45
CA GLY A 107 -2.56 1.71 -7.63
C GLY A 107 -3.09 1.60 -9.05
N TYR A 108 -4.36 1.92 -9.25
CA TYR A 108 -5.00 1.89 -10.56
C TYR A 108 -5.70 3.21 -10.85
N LEU A 109 -5.42 3.76 -12.02
CA LEU A 109 -6.11 4.93 -12.57
C LEU A 109 -6.20 4.76 -14.08
N GLU A 110 -7.38 4.96 -14.63
CA GLU A 110 -7.60 4.87 -16.07
C GLU A 110 -7.27 6.20 -16.74
N GLY A 111 -6.50 6.15 -17.84
CA GLY A 111 -6.15 7.33 -18.62
C GLY A 111 -5.13 7.05 -19.71
N LYS A 112 -5.06 7.96 -20.70
CA LYS A 112 -4.04 7.91 -21.75
C LYS A 112 -2.65 8.10 -21.12
N ASN A 113 -1.66 7.29 -21.52
CA ASN A 113 -0.29 7.28 -20.98
C ASN A 113 -0.20 7.04 -19.47
N ILE A 114 -1.24 6.45 -18.85
CA ILE A 114 -1.22 5.96 -17.48
C ILE A 114 -1.10 4.44 -17.54
N TYR A 115 -0.15 3.92 -16.81
CA TYR A 115 0.13 2.49 -16.71
C TYR A 115 0.06 2.09 -15.23
N SER A 116 -0.45 0.90 -14.95
CA SER A 116 -0.62 0.41 -13.58
C SER A 116 -0.06 -1.00 -13.46
N THR A 117 0.65 -1.24 -12.37
CA THR A 117 0.98 -2.59 -11.90
C THR A 117 0.36 -2.77 -10.52
N VAL A 118 -0.44 -3.82 -10.37
CA VAL A 118 -1.22 -4.07 -9.16
C VAL A 118 -1.06 -5.54 -8.74
N CYS A 119 -1.15 -5.79 -7.44
CA CYS A 119 -1.39 -7.12 -6.89
C CYS A 119 -2.90 -7.36 -6.84
N ASP A 120 -3.32 -8.61 -6.97
CA ASP A 120 -4.71 -8.99 -6.70
C ASP A 120 -4.94 -9.06 -5.18
N ASP A 121 -5.03 -7.87 -4.57
CA ASP A 121 -5.23 -7.71 -3.14
C ASP A 121 -6.57 -8.32 -2.67
N TYR A 122 -7.58 -8.31 -3.55
CA TYR A 122 -8.87 -8.93 -3.25
C TYR A 122 -8.73 -10.46 -3.15
N ALA A 123 -8.21 -11.12 -4.18
CA ALA A 123 -8.04 -12.57 -4.19
C ALA A 123 -7.11 -13.02 -3.05
N SER A 124 -5.99 -12.32 -2.85
CA SER A 124 -5.03 -12.66 -1.79
C SER A 124 -5.65 -12.60 -0.39
N MET A 125 -6.45 -11.58 -0.11
CA MET A 125 -7.08 -11.43 1.20
C MET A 125 -8.30 -12.35 1.36
N TYR A 126 -9.02 -12.62 0.27
CA TYR A 126 -10.06 -13.63 0.22
C TYR A 126 -9.49 -15.02 0.57
N ASP A 127 -8.41 -15.44 -0.07
CA ASP A 127 -7.76 -16.73 0.16
C ASP A 127 -7.20 -16.85 1.59
N ALA A 128 -6.57 -15.79 2.11
CA ALA A 128 -6.08 -15.75 3.49
C ALA A 128 -7.23 -15.90 4.50
N THR A 129 -8.37 -15.27 4.24
CA THR A 129 -9.57 -15.41 5.07
C THR A 129 -10.13 -16.82 5.00
N LEU A 130 -10.21 -17.42 3.79
CA LEU A 130 -10.62 -18.80 3.61
C LEU A 130 -9.73 -19.79 4.37
N GLN A 131 -8.42 -19.57 4.35
CA GLN A 131 -7.48 -20.40 5.09
C GLN A 131 -7.79 -20.39 6.60
N LEU A 132 -8.08 -19.23 7.18
CA LEU A 132 -8.48 -19.12 8.58
C LEU A 132 -9.81 -19.87 8.84
N ILE A 133 -10.80 -19.67 7.97
CA ILE A 133 -12.11 -20.35 8.08
C ILE A 133 -11.95 -21.87 8.01
N HIS A 134 -11.19 -22.40 7.04
CA HIS A 134 -10.91 -23.81 6.89
C HIS A 134 -10.12 -24.40 8.08
N SER A 135 -9.35 -23.58 8.79
CA SER A 135 -8.66 -23.96 10.03
C SER A 135 -9.59 -23.91 11.26
N GLY A 136 -10.89 -23.61 11.08
CA GLY A 136 -11.90 -23.63 12.12
C GLY A 136 -12.18 -22.30 12.80
N HIS A 137 -11.56 -21.20 12.32
CA HIS A 137 -11.81 -19.86 12.87
C HIS A 137 -13.11 -19.27 12.33
N SER A 138 -13.85 -18.62 13.21
CA SER A 138 -15.13 -17.97 12.86
C SER A 138 -15.25 -16.53 13.39
N ARG A 139 -14.35 -16.13 14.25
CA ARG A 139 -14.29 -14.77 14.82
C ARG A 139 -12.96 -14.11 14.42
N ILE A 140 -12.86 -13.80 13.11
CA ILE A 140 -11.65 -13.27 12.50
C ILE A 140 -11.67 -11.74 12.58
N LEU A 141 -10.79 -11.17 13.39
CA LEU A 141 -10.63 -9.72 13.51
C LEU A 141 -9.74 -9.20 12.38
N TYR A 142 -10.21 -8.18 11.66
CA TYR A 142 -9.50 -7.55 10.55
C TYR A 142 -8.89 -6.21 10.96
N LEU A 143 -7.55 -6.11 10.81
CA LEU A 143 -6.82 -4.88 11.05
C LEU A 143 -6.35 -4.25 9.74
N TYR A 144 -6.60 -2.94 9.57
CA TYR A 144 -6.18 -2.23 8.37
C TYR A 144 -5.57 -0.85 8.67
N THR A 145 -4.69 -0.37 7.78
CA THR A 145 -4.00 0.91 7.99
C THR A 145 -4.72 2.09 7.35
N SER A 146 -5.31 1.89 6.16
CA SER A 146 -5.91 2.99 5.42
C SER A 146 -6.92 2.52 4.39
N VAL A 147 -7.81 3.43 4.02
CA VAL A 147 -8.72 3.30 2.88
C VAL A 147 -7.97 3.84 1.65
N SER A 148 -7.27 2.96 0.95
CA SER A 148 -6.58 3.22 -0.32
C SER A 148 -7.08 2.22 -1.36
N TYR A 149 -6.63 2.33 -2.62
CA TYR A 149 -6.96 1.34 -3.65
C TYR A 149 -6.72 -0.10 -3.16
N SER A 150 -5.51 -0.38 -2.68
CA SER A 150 -5.15 -1.69 -2.12
C SER A 150 -5.96 -2.02 -0.85
N GLY A 151 -6.10 -1.05 0.06
CA GLY A 151 -6.82 -1.27 1.33
C GLY A 151 -8.28 -1.63 1.15
N VAL A 152 -8.97 -1.01 0.17
CA VAL A 152 -10.37 -1.34 -0.16
C VAL A 152 -10.47 -2.75 -0.73
N ASN A 153 -9.62 -3.11 -1.69
CA ASN A 153 -9.63 -4.45 -2.29
C ASN A 153 -9.37 -5.54 -1.24
N LYS A 154 -8.42 -5.34 -0.34
CA LYS A 154 -8.15 -6.24 0.78
C LYS A 154 -9.37 -6.44 1.67
N MET A 155 -10.00 -5.35 2.07
CA MET A 155 -11.20 -5.39 2.93
C MET A 155 -12.37 -6.12 2.26
N GLU A 156 -12.60 -5.86 0.97
CA GLU A 156 -13.67 -6.53 0.23
C GLU A 156 -13.39 -8.03 0.04
N GLY A 157 -12.15 -8.45 -0.16
CA GLY A 157 -11.75 -9.85 -0.18
C GLY A 157 -12.08 -10.56 1.15
N TYR A 158 -11.68 -9.96 2.28
CA TYR A 158 -12.03 -10.46 3.62
C TYR A 158 -13.54 -10.60 3.80
N LYS A 159 -14.31 -9.55 3.50
CA LYS A 159 -15.78 -9.56 3.64
C LYS A 159 -16.44 -10.60 2.73
N ALA A 160 -15.96 -10.77 1.51
CA ALA A 160 -16.50 -11.73 0.56
C ALA A 160 -16.33 -13.17 1.07
N ALA A 161 -15.13 -13.52 1.54
CA ALA A 161 -14.86 -14.85 2.09
C ALA A 161 -15.76 -15.19 3.29
N LEU A 162 -15.98 -14.23 4.21
CA LEU A 162 -16.89 -14.43 5.33
C LEU A 162 -18.33 -14.66 4.84
N LYS A 163 -18.84 -13.80 3.94
CA LYS A 163 -20.20 -13.90 3.40
C LYS A 163 -20.49 -15.23 2.72
N GLU A 164 -19.57 -15.70 1.87
CA GLU A 164 -19.71 -16.97 1.15
C GLU A 164 -19.70 -18.17 2.10
N ASN A 165 -19.02 -18.06 3.22
CA ASN A 165 -19.01 -19.09 4.26
C ASN A 165 -20.09 -18.87 5.34
N ARG A 166 -21.04 -17.97 5.12
CA ARG A 166 -22.17 -17.68 6.02
C ARG A 166 -21.73 -17.21 7.40
N ILE A 167 -20.56 -16.58 7.51
CA ILE A 167 -20.08 -15.93 8.72
C ILE A 167 -20.51 -14.46 8.65
N PRO A 168 -21.16 -13.93 9.69
CA PRO A 168 -21.57 -12.52 9.71
C PRO A 168 -20.36 -11.59 9.59
N VAL A 169 -20.50 -10.55 8.75
CA VAL A 169 -19.55 -9.43 8.73
C VAL A 169 -19.98 -8.44 9.79
N GLU A 170 -19.25 -8.35 10.87
CA GLU A 170 -19.51 -7.48 12.00
C GLU A 170 -18.56 -6.28 11.97
N ASP A 171 -19.08 -5.04 12.06
CA ASP A 171 -18.24 -3.84 12.11
C ASP A 171 -17.33 -3.82 13.34
N SER A 172 -17.74 -4.46 14.43
CA SER A 172 -16.94 -4.67 15.64
C SER A 172 -15.69 -5.54 15.43
N MET A 173 -15.59 -6.23 14.30
CA MET A 173 -14.45 -7.06 13.92
C MET A 173 -13.52 -6.38 12.91
N ILE A 174 -13.78 -5.11 12.52
CA ILE A 174 -13.02 -4.40 11.50
C ILE A 174 -12.47 -3.10 12.10
N HIS A 175 -11.16 -3.03 12.32
CA HIS A 175 -10.55 -1.89 13.00
C HIS A 175 -9.44 -1.26 12.19
N GLN A 176 -9.50 0.08 12.08
CA GLN A 176 -8.39 0.85 11.57
C GLN A 176 -7.35 1.07 12.66
N CYS A 177 -6.09 0.87 12.30
CA CYS A 177 -4.96 1.09 13.19
C CYS A 177 -3.83 1.78 12.43
N SER A 178 -3.12 2.71 13.05
CA SER A 178 -1.92 3.28 12.47
C SER A 178 -0.83 2.20 12.32
N LYS A 179 0.05 2.38 11.33
CA LYS A 179 1.13 1.44 11.01
C LYS A 179 2.21 1.46 12.11
N SER A 180 1.90 0.80 13.25
CA SER A 180 2.78 0.68 14.43
C SER A 180 2.48 -0.62 15.17
N PHE A 181 3.54 -1.30 15.58
CA PHE A 181 3.43 -2.53 16.41
C PHE A 181 2.76 -2.25 17.76
N GLU A 182 3.13 -1.11 18.38
CA GLU A 182 2.63 -0.70 19.67
C GLU A 182 1.13 -0.38 19.60
N ASN A 183 0.74 0.43 18.61
CA ASN A 183 -0.66 0.82 18.46
C ASN A 183 -1.56 -0.39 18.15
N SER A 184 -1.09 -1.33 17.33
CA SER A 184 -1.83 -2.56 17.05
C SER A 184 -1.97 -3.43 18.30
N ARG A 185 -0.88 -3.61 19.06
CA ARG A 185 -0.93 -4.32 20.35
C ARG A 185 -1.92 -3.68 21.31
N ASP A 186 -1.82 -2.38 21.50
CA ASP A 186 -2.60 -1.63 22.49
C ASP A 186 -4.10 -1.61 22.12
N LEU A 187 -4.40 -1.51 20.81
CA LEU A 187 -5.77 -1.65 20.31
C LEU A 187 -6.34 -3.04 20.65
N LEU A 188 -5.59 -4.12 20.42
CA LEU A 188 -6.06 -5.48 20.69
C LEU A 188 -6.24 -5.73 22.18
N LEU A 189 -5.39 -5.15 23.04
CA LEU A 189 -5.55 -5.19 24.51
C LEU A 189 -6.85 -4.49 24.93
N SER A 190 -7.12 -3.28 24.39
CA SER A 190 -8.36 -2.54 24.68
C SER A 190 -9.60 -3.33 24.25
N LEU A 191 -9.61 -3.88 23.02
CA LEU A 191 -10.73 -4.68 22.52
C LEU A 191 -11.00 -5.91 23.39
N LYS A 192 -9.94 -6.56 23.91
CA LYS A 192 -10.07 -7.67 24.86
C LYS A 192 -10.68 -7.22 26.20
N GLU A 193 -10.25 -6.08 26.73
CA GLU A 193 -10.80 -5.49 27.95
C GLU A 193 -12.27 -5.10 27.79
N GLU A 194 -12.67 -4.64 26.61
CA GLU A 194 -14.07 -4.36 26.23
C GLU A 194 -14.91 -5.63 26.05
N GLY A 195 -14.29 -6.81 26.14
CA GLY A 195 -14.95 -8.11 26.05
C GLY A 195 -15.13 -8.63 24.63
N LEU A 196 -14.51 -8.01 23.61
CA LEU A 196 -14.55 -8.52 22.25
C LEU A 196 -13.79 -9.86 22.18
N LYS A 197 -14.45 -10.88 21.65
CA LYS A 197 -13.86 -12.21 21.46
C LYS A 197 -13.51 -12.42 20.01
N PHE A 198 -12.28 -12.82 19.73
CA PHE A 198 -11.79 -13.22 18.42
C PHE A 198 -10.79 -14.37 18.57
N ASP A 199 -10.73 -15.25 17.57
CA ASP A 199 -9.89 -16.44 17.51
C ASP A 199 -8.84 -16.36 16.40
N ALA A 200 -8.91 -15.34 15.56
CA ALA A 200 -7.88 -15.04 14.57
C ALA A 200 -7.75 -13.52 14.33
N VAL A 201 -6.57 -13.09 13.91
CA VAL A 201 -6.28 -11.73 13.43
C VAL A 201 -5.78 -11.81 12.00
N LEU A 202 -6.45 -11.13 11.09
CA LEU A 202 -6.03 -10.93 9.72
C LEU A 202 -5.61 -9.46 9.55
N ALA A 203 -4.35 -9.22 9.25
CA ALA A 203 -3.79 -7.89 9.17
C ALA A 203 -3.46 -7.50 7.72
N SER A 204 -3.86 -6.30 7.32
CA SER A 204 -3.57 -5.77 5.98
C SER A 204 -2.10 -5.36 5.76
N ASP A 205 -1.28 -5.46 6.81
CA ASP A 205 0.15 -5.09 6.81
C ASP A 205 0.88 -5.86 7.91
N ASP A 206 2.14 -6.25 7.66
CA ASP A 206 2.93 -7.05 8.60
C ASP A 206 3.18 -6.35 9.94
N SER A 207 3.31 -5.02 9.94
CA SER A 207 3.50 -4.27 11.19
C SER A 207 2.31 -4.44 12.15
N LEU A 208 1.08 -4.54 11.62
CA LEU A 208 -0.11 -4.83 12.42
C LEU A 208 -0.12 -6.28 12.91
N ALA A 209 0.33 -7.22 12.08
CA ALA A 209 0.44 -8.62 12.47
C ALA A 209 1.48 -8.83 13.58
N VAL A 210 2.64 -8.17 13.50
CA VAL A 210 3.65 -8.18 14.58
C VAL A 210 3.08 -7.59 15.87
N GLY A 211 2.27 -6.53 15.78
CA GLY A 211 1.54 -6.00 16.92
C GLY A 211 0.58 -7.04 17.55
N ALA A 212 -0.11 -7.83 16.72
CA ALA A 212 -0.97 -8.92 17.18
C ALA A 212 -0.17 -10.05 17.87
N VAL A 213 1.03 -10.36 17.37
CA VAL A 213 1.94 -11.31 18.05
C VAL A 213 2.35 -10.77 19.43
N LYS A 214 2.73 -9.48 19.52
CA LYS A 214 3.06 -8.84 20.80
C LYS A 214 1.86 -8.82 21.76
N TYR A 215 0.65 -8.60 21.24
CA TYR A 215 -0.59 -8.72 22.02
C TYR A 215 -0.73 -10.12 22.61
N ALA A 216 -0.61 -11.17 21.79
CA ALA A 216 -0.76 -12.56 22.23
C ALA A 216 0.25 -12.89 23.35
N HIS A 217 1.52 -12.52 23.18
CA HIS A 217 2.55 -12.67 24.21
C HIS A 217 2.20 -11.92 25.51
N THR A 218 1.74 -10.67 25.42
CA THR A 218 1.38 -9.86 26.59
C THR A 218 0.18 -10.44 27.31
N ALA A 219 -0.79 -10.99 26.57
CA ALA A 219 -2.03 -11.54 27.10
C ALA A 219 -1.92 -13.02 27.52
N GLY A 220 -0.76 -13.66 27.31
CA GLY A 220 -0.53 -15.08 27.64
C GLY A 220 -1.35 -16.04 26.76
N ILE A 221 -1.59 -15.65 25.49
CA ILE A 221 -2.38 -16.42 24.52
C ILE A 221 -1.42 -17.24 23.65
N SER A 222 -1.68 -18.55 23.51
CA SER A 222 -0.89 -19.44 22.67
C SER A 222 -1.21 -19.24 21.18
N MET A 223 -0.17 -19.29 20.34
CA MET A 223 -0.29 -19.22 18.91
C MET A 223 0.32 -20.48 18.26
N PRO A 224 -0.32 -21.13 17.33
CA PRO A 224 -1.63 -20.80 16.71
C PRO A 224 -2.85 -21.36 17.46
N GLU A 225 -2.69 -22.06 18.59
CA GLU A 225 -3.71 -22.89 19.23
C GLU A 225 -4.92 -22.10 19.71
N GLU A 226 -4.71 -20.89 20.27
CA GLU A 226 -5.79 -20.01 20.76
C GLU A 226 -6.00 -18.80 19.87
N LEU A 227 -4.96 -18.38 19.10
CA LEU A 227 -5.03 -17.24 18.21
C LEU A 227 -4.17 -17.48 16.97
N SER A 228 -4.80 -17.54 15.80
CA SER A 228 -4.09 -17.53 14.52
C SER A 228 -3.89 -16.10 14.01
N ILE A 229 -2.74 -15.82 13.41
CA ILE A 229 -2.40 -14.49 12.90
C ILE A 229 -1.86 -14.63 11.48
N ILE A 230 -2.42 -13.83 10.55
CA ILE A 230 -1.92 -13.69 9.19
C ILE A 230 -1.59 -12.22 8.93
N GLY A 231 -0.37 -11.96 8.43
CA GLY A 231 0.08 -10.65 7.94
C GLY A 231 -0.07 -10.52 6.43
N TYR A 232 0.49 -9.44 5.88
CA TYR A 232 0.47 -9.14 4.45
C TYR A 232 1.75 -8.40 4.04
N ASN A 233 2.28 -8.68 2.86
CA ASN A 233 3.49 -8.20 2.20
C ASN A 233 4.75 -9.04 2.42
N ASN A 234 4.90 -9.79 3.50
CA ASN A 234 6.13 -10.50 3.87
C ASN A 234 7.35 -9.54 3.90
N SER A 235 7.17 -8.37 4.52
CA SER A 235 8.11 -7.25 4.48
C SER A 235 8.95 -7.10 5.76
N LEU A 236 8.82 -7.99 6.74
CA LEU A 236 9.50 -7.96 8.04
C LEU A 236 10.18 -9.30 8.34
#